data_e3972883aa65f002162d819580cbcf07
#
_entry.id   e3972883aa65f002162d819580cbcf07
#
_cell.length_a   1.000
_cell.length_b   1.000
_cell.length_c   1.000
_cell.angle_alpha   90.00
_cell.angle_beta   90.00
_cell.angle_gamma   90.00
#
_symmetry.space_group_name_H-M   'P 1'
#
loop_
_entity.id
_entity.type
_entity.pdbx_description
1 polymer ?
#
loop_
_entity_poly.entity_id
_entity_poly.type
_entity_poly.pdbx_seq_one_letter_code
_entity_poly.pdbx_strand_id
1 'polypeptide(L)'
;MKEAIVKVCHLSHRYSVQWAVKDISFDIPAQGIYGLLGSNGAGKSTVMNIMCGVLKQTEGEVFIDGADTRKDPLVAKRCIGFLPQQPPLYGDLTVEEYLTHAAYLRRMPDKEIKAAVDEVLERCSIAHFRSRLIKNLSGGYQQRVGIAQAIVHKPALVVFDEPTNGLDPTQILEILHLIQSIAKERTVILSTHILTEVHAMCDHIFMIEQGQ
;
A
#
# COMPACT_ATOMS: atom_id res chain seq x y z
N MET A 1 12.71 17.53 15.45
CA MET A 1 12.51 16.10 15.09
C MET A 1 11.52 16.10 13.95
N LYS A 2 11.77 15.36 12.84
CA LYS A 2 10.76 15.21 11.78
C LYS A 2 9.57 14.47 12.41
N GLU A 3 8.38 15.02 12.21
CA GLU A 3 7.14 14.38 12.66
C GLU A 3 6.97 13.01 11.98
N ALA A 4 6.50 12.00 12.72
CA ALA A 4 6.29 10.67 12.16
C ALA A 4 5.22 10.70 11.07
N ILE A 5 5.48 10.07 9.92
CA ILE A 5 4.48 9.98 8.83
C ILE A 5 3.32 9.06 9.19
N VAL A 6 3.57 8.06 10.04
CA VAL A 6 2.55 7.20 10.62
C VAL A 6 2.74 7.19 12.13
N LYS A 7 1.65 7.40 12.86
CA LYS A 7 1.62 7.23 14.30
C LYS A 7 0.41 6.38 14.67
N VAL A 8 0.68 5.28 15.34
CA VAL A 8 -0.34 4.34 15.83
C VAL A 8 -0.27 4.33 17.36
N CYS A 9 -1.40 4.63 18.01
CA CYS A 9 -1.48 4.74 19.45
C CYS A 9 -2.55 3.79 19.99
N HIS A 10 -2.14 2.80 20.81
CA HIS A 10 -3.03 1.86 21.51
C HIS A 10 -4.09 1.21 20.60
N LEU A 11 -3.68 0.86 19.37
CA LEU A 11 -4.57 0.31 18.36
C LEU A 11 -5.05 -1.07 18.76
N SER A 12 -6.38 -1.22 18.86
CA SER A 12 -7.02 -2.52 19.06
C SER A 12 -8.19 -2.69 18.09
N HIS A 13 -8.35 -3.89 17.54
CA HIS A 13 -9.48 -4.24 16.71
C HIS A 13 -9.95 -5.66 16.93
N ARG A 14 -11.26 -5.83 17.02
CA ARG A 14 -11.92 -7.15 17.12
C ARG A 14 -12.93 -7.34 16.01
N TYR A 15 -12.93 -8.56 15.47
CA TYR A 15 -14.00 -9.04 14.62
C TYR A 15 -15.00 -9.80 15.51
N SER A 16 -16.19 -9.23 15.68
CA SER A 16 -17.18 -9.76 16.62
C SER A 16 -16.60 -9.86 18.05
N VAL A 17 -16.29 -11.06 18.55
CA VAL A 17 -15.75 -11.30 19.90
C VAL A 17 -14.25 -11.56 19.92
N GLN A 18 -13.65 -11.86 18.78
CA GLN A 18 -12.23 -12.22 18.69
C GLN A 18 -11.35 -11.01 18.40
N TRP A 19 -10.36 -10.75 19.22
CA TRP A 19 -9.35 -9.74 18.98
C TRP A 19 -8.42 -10.19 17.85
N ALA A 20 -8.32 -9.36 16.81
CA ALA A 20 -7.36 -9.53 15.72
C ALA A 20 -6.04 -8.81 16.01
N VAL A 21 -6.13 -7.65 16.68
CA VAL A 21 -4.99 -6.89 17.20
C VAL A 21 -5.36 -6.26 18.53
N LYS A 22 -4.38 -6.13 19.45
CA LYS A 22 -4.62 -5.62 20.79
C LYS A 22 -3.45 -4.76 21.26
N ASP A 23 -3.76 -3.51 21.56
CA ASP A 23 -2.86 -2.52 22.17
C ASP A 23 -1.52 -2.31 21.42
N ILE A 24 -1.58 -2.21 20.09
CA ILE A 24 -0.40 -1.96 19.27
C ILE A 24 -0.09 -0.47 19.22
N SER A 25 1.15 -0.10 19.49
CA SER A 25 1.64 1.28 19.37
C SER A 25 2.99 1.30 18.66
N PHE A 26 3.13 2.14 17.62
CA PHE A 26 4.39 2.37 16.94
C PHE A 26 4.35 3.67 16.14
N ASP A 27 5.54 4.20 15.86
CA ASP A 27 5.73 5.36 15.01
C ASP A 27 6.63 5.00 13.83
N ILE A 28 6.28 5.49 12.63
CA ILE A 28 7.09 5.35 11.43
C ILE A 28 7.55 6.76 11.01
N PRO A 29 8.85 7.06 11.07
CA PRO A 29 9.40 8.29 10.52
C PRO A 29 9.28 8.33 9.00
N ALA A 30 9.44 9.52 8.41
CA ALA A 30 9.44 9.66 6.96
C ALA A 30 10.68 9.02 6.33
N GLN A 31 10.51 8.51 5.11
CA GLN A 31 11.50 7.83 4.26
C GLN A 31 11.94 6.45 4.80
N GLY A 32 12.11 5.52 3.89
CA GLY A 32 12.54 4.14 4.15
C GLY A 32 11.48 3.10 3.82
N ILE A 33 11.91 1.85 3.88
CA ILE A 33 11.07 0.66 3.68
C ILE A 33 10.87 -0.03 5.02
N TYR A 34 9.62 -0.13 5.44
CA TYR A 34 9.22 -0.72 6.71
C TYR A 34 8.48 -2.04 6.44
N GLY A 35 9.07 -3.15 6.87
CA GLY A 35 8.46 -4.47 6.76
C GLY A 35 7.57 -4.78 7.94
N LEU A 36 6.35 -5.25 7.68
CA LEU A 36 5.45 -5.80 8.68
C LEU A 36 5.46 -7.33 8.55
N LEU A 37 6.23 -8.00 9.39
CA LEU A 37 6.45 -9.44 9.37
C LEU A 37 5.55 -10.14 10.38
N GLY A 38 5.02 -11.30 10.00
CA GLY A 38 4.24 -12.16 10.90
C GLY A 38 3.57 -13.30 10.15
N SER A 39 3.16 -14.34 10.87
CA SER A 39 2.43 -15.46 10.29
C SER A 39 1.07 -15.05 9.71
N ASN A 40 0.48 -15.92 8.88
CA ASN A 40 -0.88 -15.70 8.40
C ASN A 40 -1.85 -15.68 9.59
N GLY A 41 -2.74 -14.67 9.60
CA GLY A 41 -3.65 -14.45 10.73
C GLY A 41 -3.07 -13.68 11.91
N ALA A 42 -1.79 -13.28 11.89
CA ALA A 42 -1.16 -12.50 12.98
C ALA A 42 -1.73 -11.08 13.18
N GLY A 43 -2.53 -10.55 12.24
CA GLY A 43 -3.12 -9.22 12.33
C GLY A 43 -2.54 -8.20 11.35
N LYS A 44 -1.55 -8.55 10.51
CA LYS A 44 -0.88 -7.63 9.55
C LYS A 44 -1.87 -6.86 8.68
N SER A 45 -2.71 -7.56 7.91
CA SER A 45 -3.70 -6.93 7.02
C SER A 45 -4.73 -6.13 7.80
N THR A 46 -5.06 -6.51 9.03
CA THR A 46 -5.96 -5.73 9.89
C THR A 46 -5.35 -4.37 10.22
N VAL A 47 -4.10 -4.33 10.67
CA VAL A 47 -3.38 -3.06 10.95
C VAL A 47 -3.29 -2.21 9.69
N MET A 48 -2.87 -2.79 8.56
CA MET A 48 -2.77 -2.07 7.29
C MET A 48 -4.11 -1.50 6.81
N ASN A 49 -5.19 -2.29 6.86
CA ASN A 49 -6.52 -1.84 6.48
C ASN A 49 -7.02 -0.69 7.37
N ILE A 50 -6.69 -0.71 8.67
CA ILE A 50 -7.03 0.39 9.57
C ILE A 50 -6.22 1.64 9.22
N MET A 51 -4.90 1.52 9.03
CA MET A 51 -4.04 2.64 8.64
C MET A 51 -4.50 3.28 7.33
N CYS A 52 -4.91 2.46 6.36
CA CYS A 52 -5.41 2.91 5.06
C CYS A 52 -6.88 3.40 5.10
N GLY A 53 -7.53 3.37 6.26
CA GLY A 53 -8.92 3.82 6.43
C GLY A 53 -9.94 2.96 5.69
N VAL A 54 -9.61 1.70 5.39
CA VAL A 54 -10.54 0.68 4.85
C VAL A 54 -11.36 0.07 5.98
N LEU A 55 -10.73 -0.13 7.14
CA LEU A 55 -11.34 -0.66 8.34
C LEU A 55 -11.28 0.37 9.47
N LYS A 56 -12.34 0.47 10.28
CA LYS A 56 -12.33 1.31 11.48
C LYS A 56 -11.84 0.49 12.66
N GLN A 57 -10.89 1.02 13.42
CA GLN A 57 -10.43 0.40 14.67
C GLN A 57 -11.53 0.39 15.74
N THR A 58 -11.46 -0.60 16.65
CA THR A 58 -12.33 -0.66 17.83
C THR A 58 -11.87 0.36 18.87
N GLU A 59 -10.57 0.42 19.16
CA GLU A 59 -9.94 1.33 20.14
C GLU A 59 -8.65 1.90 19.56
N GLY A 60 -8.15 2.99 20.15
CA GLY A 60 -6.92 3.64 19.77
C GLY A 60 -7.07 4.67 18.66
N GLU A 61 -5.95 5.25 18.25
CA GLU A 61 -5.87 6.31 17.26
C GLU A 61 -4.78 6.02 16.23
N VAL A 62 -5.02 6.45 14.98
CA VAL A 62 -4.05 6.35 13.89
C VAL A 62 -3.97 7.69 13.18
N PHE A 63 -2.76 8.20 13.06
CA PHE A 63 -2.47 9.44 12.35
C PHE A 63 -1.57 9.15 11.15
N ILE A 64 -1.91 9.75 10.01
CA ILE A 64 -1.13 9.69 8.77
C ILE A 64 -0.80 11.11 8.36
N ASP A 65 0.48 11.44 8.31
CA ASP A 65 0.98 12.79 8.00
C ASP A 65 0.28 13.87 8.86
N GLY A 66 0.13 13.57 10.16
CA GLY A 66 -0.56 14.42 11.14
C GLY A 66 -2.09 14.37 11.09
N ALA A 67 -2.72 13.78 10.07
CA ALA A 67 -4.18 13.68 9.95
C ALA A 67 -4.71 12.44 10.69
N ASP A 68 -5.67 12.64 11.60
CA ASP A 68 -6.41 11.56 12.27
C ASP A 68 -7.29 10.82 11.26
N THR A 69 -7.07 9.51 11.08
CA THR A 69 -7.80 8.69 10.10
C THR A 69 -9.31 8.62 10.36
N ARG A 70 -9.78 8.91 11.56
CA ARG A 70 -11.21 8.93 11.93
C ARG A 70 -11.85 10.30 11.81
N LYS A 71 -11.13 11.38 12.21
CA LYS A 71 -11.64 12.75 12.19
C LYS A 71 -11.51 13.37 10.79
N ASP A 72 -10.36 13.12 10.13
CA ASP A 72 -10.03 13.70 8.83
C ASP A 72 -9.71 12.62 7.77
N PRO A 73 -10.62 11.64 7.52
CA PRO A 73 -10.33 10.47 6.68
C PRO A 73 -9.96 10.81 5.24
N LEU A 74 -10.48 11.91 4.69
CA LEU A 74 -10.18 12.32 3.32
C LEU A 74 -8.77 12.91 3.21
N VAL A 75 -8.32 13.64 4.23
CA VAL A 75 -6.96 14.18 4.29
C VAL A 75 -5.96 13.04 4.40
N ALA A 76 -6.15 12.14 5.37
CA ALA A 76 -5.31 10.96 5.54
C ALA A 76 -5.24 10.11 4.26
N LYS A 77 -6.38 9.81 3.62
CA LYS A 77 -6.43 8.99 2.38
C LYS A 77 -5.72 9.62 1.18
N ARG A 78 -5.59 10.94 1.12
CA ARG A 78 -4.81 11.62 0.05
C ARG A 78 -3.31 11.37 0.20
N CYS A 79 -2.84 11.21 1.42
CA CYS A 79 -1.43 10.94 1.70
C CYS A 79 -1.04 9.48 1.49
N ILE A 80 -2.01 8.57 1.29
CA ILE A 80 -1.78 7.12 1.23
C ILE A 80 -2.05 6.56 -0.16
N GLY A 81 -1.08 5.81 -0.69
CA GLY A 81 -1.29 4.83 -1.76
C GLY A 81 -1.43 3.44 -1.15
N PHE A 82 -2.43 2.67 -1.55
CA PHE A 82 -2.67 1.35 -0.99
C PHE A 82 -2.88 0.29 -2.07
N LEU A 83 -2.15 -0.81 -1.95
CA LEU A 83 -2.34 -2.04 -2.70
C LEU A 83 -2.71 -3.15 -1.71
N PRO A 84 -3.96 -3.57 -1.62
CA PRO A 84 -4.36 -4.73 -0.83
C PRO A 84 -3.87 -6.03 -1.46
N GLN A 85 -3.84 -7.11 -0.70
CA GLN A 85 -3.42 -8.44 -1.14
C GLN A 85 -4.12 -8.92 -2.43
N GLN A 86 -5.39 -8.57 -2.61
CA GLN A 86 -6.13 -8.74 -3.86
C GLN A 86 -6.44 -7.35 -4.44
N PRO A 87 -5.73 -6.91 -5.48
CA PRO A 87 -5.97 -5.62 -6.10
C PRO A 87 -7.39 -5.52 -6.63
N PRO A 88 -8.16 -4.44 -6.31
CA PRO A 88 -9.52 -4.25 -6.78
C PRO A 88 -9.53 -3.76 -8.24
N LEU A 89 -9.06 -4.58 -9.18
CA LEU A 89 -8.94 -4.22 -10.57
C LEU A 89 -10.27 -4.36 -11.31
N TYR A 90 -10.59 -3.37 -12.15
CA TYR A 90 -11.73 -3.42 -13.05
C TYR A 90 -11.30 -4.06 -14.38
N GLY A 91 -11.51 -5.38 -14.51
CA GLY A 91 -11.03 -6.17 -15.64
C GLY A 91 -11.52 -5.72 -17.01
N ASP A 92 -12.67 -5.06 -17.09
CA ASP A 92 -13.29 -4.57 -18.33
C ASP A 92 -12.81 -3.17 -18.75
N LEU A 93 -11.95 -2.53 -17.96
CA LEU A 93 -11.26 -1.31 -18.32
C LEU A 93 -9.89 -1.63 -18.92
N THR A 94 -9.43 -0.75 -19.81
CA THR A 94 -8.02 -0.72 -20.21
C THR A 94 -7.16 -0.21 -19.05
N VAL A 95 -5.86 -0.48 -19.13
CA VAL A 95 -4.90 -0.01 -18.11
C VAL A 95 -4.96 1.50 -17.95
N GLU A 96 -5.00 2.26 -19.06
CA GLU A 96 -5.06 3.72 -19.03
C GLU A 96 -6.38 4.23 -18.43
N GLU A 97 -7.52 3.67 -18.82
CA GLU A 97 -8.83 4.05 -18.27
C GLU A 97 -8.88 3.81 -16.76
N TYR A 98 -8.37 2.67 -16.31
CA TYR A 98 -8.34 2.34 -14.88
C TYR A 98 -7.45 3.31 -14.08
N LEU A 99 -6.23 3.59 -14.56
CA LEU A 99 -5.32 4.51 -13.88
C LEU A 99 -5.85 5.95 -13.90
N THR A 100 -6.47 6.37 -14.99
CA THR A 100 -7.16 7.66 -15.08
C THR A 100 -8.31 7.75 -14.08
N HIS A 101 -9.13 6.70 -13.99
CA HIS A 101 -10.20 6.62 -12.99
C HIS A 101 -9.66 6.68 -11.56
N ALA A 102 -8.58 5.95 -11.26
CA ALA A 102 -7.92 5.97 -9.96
C ALA A 102 -7.44 7.39 -9.59
N ALA A 103 -6.86 8.12 -10.54
CA ALA A 103 -6.42 9.51 -10.35
C ALA A 103 -7.61 10.44 -10.02
N TYR A 104 -8.73 10.31 -10.72
CA TYR A 104 -9.96 11.06 -10.42
C TYR A 104 -10.51 10.77 -9.02
N LEU A 105 -10.55 9.51 -8.62
CA LEU A 105 -10.98 9.12 -7.26
C LEU A 105 -10.10 9.74 -6.17
N ARG A 106 -8.82 9.97 -6.47
CA ARG A 106 -7.87 10.67 -5.58
C ARG A 106 -7.96 12.19 -5.67
N ARG A 107 -8.90 12.73 -6.48
CA ARG A 107 -9.15 14.16 -6.68
C ARG A 107 -7.91 14.89 -7.19
N MET A 108 -7.17 14.26 -8.09
CA MET A 108 -6.09 14.94 -8.80
C MET A 108 -6.65 16.03 -9.73
N PRO A 109 -5.94 17.15 -9.89
CA PRO A 109 -6.33 18.16 -10.88
C PRO A 109 -6.32 17.59 -12.31
N ASP A 110 -7.37 17.83 -13.09
CA ASP A 110 -7.54 17.26 -14.44
C ASP A 110 -6.30 17.46 -15.34
N LYS A 111 -5.69 18.64 -15.26
CA LYS A 111 -4.50 19.00 -16.02
C LYS A 111 -3.27 18.15 -15.70
N GLU A 112 -3.23 17.49 -14.54
CA GLU A 112 -2.10 16.70 -14.06
C GLU A 112 -2.28 15.21 -14.31
N ILE A 113 -3.53 14.74 -14.52
CA ILE A 113 -3.86 13.31 -14.59
C ILE A 113 -3.11 12.62 -15.72
N LYS A 114 -3.15 13.20 -16.94
CA LYS A 114 -2.49 12.57 -18.10
C LYS A 114 -0.99 12.35 -17.84
N ALA A 115 -0.29 13.37 -17.36
CA ALA A 115 1.14 13.27 -17.08
C ALA A 115 1.45 12.27 -15.97
N ALA A 116 0.60 12.22 -14.92
CA ALA A 116 0.76 11.25 -13.83
C ALA A 116 0.52 9.80 -14.29
N VAL A 117 -0.48 9.59 -15.16
CA VAL A 117 -0.75 8.27 -15.77
C VAL A 117 0.42 7.84 -16.66
N ASP A 118 0.94 8.73 -17.52
CA ASP A 118 2.09 8.44 -18.37
C ASP A 118 3.31 8.07 -17.52
N GLU A 119 3.59 8.81 -16.45
CA GLU A 119 4.71 8.55 -15.53
C GLU A 119 4.60 7.17 -14.87
N VAL A 120 3.44 6.78 -14.34
CA VAL A 120 3.31 5.49 -13.66
C VAL A 120 3.28 4.30 -14.61
N LEU A 121 2.80 4.49 -15.85
CA LEU A 121 2.86 3.48 -16.88
C LEU A 121 4.32 3.10 -17.22
N GLU A 122 5.18 4.09 -17.37
CA GLU A 122 6.61 3.89 -17.59
C GLU A 122 7.30 3.30 -16.35
N ARG A 123 7.06 3.90 -15.17
CA ARG A 123 7.69 3.47 -13.91
C ARG A 123 7.36 2.02 -13.55
N CYS A 124 6.14 1.57 -13.82
CA CYS A 124 5.71 0.19 -13.57
C CYS A 124 5.98 -0.76 -14.75
N SER A 125 6.61 -0.27 -15.84
CA SER A 125 6.91 -1.04 -17.05
C SER A 125 5.66 -1.69 -17.69
N ILE A 126 4.56 -0.95 -17.75
CA ILE A 126 3.27 -1.37 -18.31
C ILE A 126 2.77 -0.47 -19.47
N ALA A 127 3.61 0.46 -19.95
CA ALA A 127 3.23 1.39 -21.01
C ALA A 127 2.79 0.69 -22.32
N HIS A 128 3.42 -0.44 -22.65
CA HIS A 128 3.08 -1.24 -23.82
C HIS A 128 1.72 -1.96 -23.72
N PHE A 129 1.11 -1.97 -22.51
CA PHE A 129 -0.23 -2.50 -22.29
C PHE A 129 -1.29 -1.41 -22.07
N ARG A 130 -0.96 -0.13 -22.31
CA ARG A 130 -1.85 1.03 -22.08
C ARG A 130 -3.30 0.80 -22.51
N SER A 131 -3.50 0.31 -23.74
CA SER A 131 -4.83 0.13 -24.35
C SER A 131 -5.38 -1.29 -24.18
N ARG A 132 -4.69 -2.16 -23.41
CA ARG A 132 -5.13 -3.54 -23.19
C ARG A 132 -6.08 -3.64 -22.01
N LEU A 133 -7.13 -4.46 -22.14
CA LEU A 133 -8.03 -4.75 -21.03
C LEU A 133 -7.28 -5.47 -19.91
N ILE A 134 -7.51 -5.05 -18.67
CA ILE A 134 -6.81 -5.58 -17.49
C ILE A 134 -7.02 -7.09 -17.32
N LYS A 135 -8.24 -7.60 -17.59
CA LYS A 135 -8.52 -9.05 -17.53
C LYS A 135 -7.67 -9.92 -18.47
N ASN A 136 -7.07 -9.31 -19.50
CA ASN A 136 -6.24 -9.99 -20.49
C ASN A 136 -4.73 -9.92 -20.13
N LEU A 137 -4.37 -9.42 -18.96
CA LEU A 137 -3.01 -9.38 -18.44
C LEU A 137 -2.73 -10.61 -17.56
N SER A 138 -1.46 -11.06 -17.53
CA SER A 138 -1.02 -12.03 -16.55
C SER A 138 -1.06 -11.45 -15.12
N GLY A 139 -1.07 -12.32 -14.10
CA GLY A 139 -1.11 -11.91 -12.69
C GLY A 139 -0.02 -10.89 -12.33
N GLY A 140 1.21 -11.10 -12.80
CA GLY A 140 2.32 -10.16 -12.55
C GLY A 140 2.08 -8.77 -13.15
N TYR A 141 1.51 -8.69 -14.35
CA TYR A 141 1.14 -7.39 -14.93
C TYR A 141 -0.07 -6.76 -14.24
N GLN A 142 -1.05 -7.55 -13.82
CA GLN A 142 -2.15 -7.04 -12.98
C GLN A 142 -1.62 -6.47 -11.66
N GLN A 143 -0.64 -7.12 -11.03
CA GLN A 143 0.03 -6.61 -9.85
C GLN A 143 0.71 -5.27 -10.09
N ARG A 144 1.42 -5.11 -11.23
CA ARG A 144 2.03 -3.83 -11.63
C ARG A 144 1.00 -2.73 -11.86
N VAL A 145 -0.17 -3.05 -12.43
CA VAL A 145 -1.29 -2.11 -12.55
C VAL A 145 -1.81 -1.72 -11.15
N GLY A 146 -1.91 -2.67 -10.23
CA GLY A 146 -2.26 -2.42 -8.83
C GLY A 146 -1.26 -1.49 -8.11
N ILE A 147 0.04 -1.68 -8.34
CA ILE A 147 1.08 -0.77 -7.81
C ILE A 147 0.95 0.61 -8.45
N ALA A 148 0.77 0.69 -9.77
CA ALA A 148 0.62 1.95 -10.49
C ALA A 148 -0.55 2.79 -9.95
N GLN A 149 -1.73 2.18 -9.71
CA GLN A 149 -2.86 2.87 -9.10
C GLN A 149 -2.57 3.38 -7.69
N ALA A 150 -1.76 2.66 -6.91
CA ALA A 150 -1.41 3.08 -5.56
C ALA A 150 -0.53 4.34 -5.56
N ILE A 151 0.29 4.56 -6.61
CA ILE A 151 1.25 5.66 -6.65
C ILE A 151 0.89 6.80 -7.61
N VAL A 152 -0.17 6.67 -8.44
CA VAL A 152 -0.52 7.64 -9.50
C VAL A 152 -0.75 9.05 -8.95
N HIS A 153 -1.31 9.19 -7.75
CA HIS A 153 -1.59 10.47 -7.10
C HIS A 153 -0.43 11.00 -6.25
N LYS A 154 0.76 10.41 -6.37
CA LYS A 154 2.00 10.83 -5.71
C LYS A 154 1.87 10.91 -4.17
N PRO A 155 1.37 9.85 -3.49
CA PRO A 155 1.20 9.86 -2.04
C PRO A 155 2.55 9.94 -1.30
N ALA A 156 2.55 10.45 -0.07
CA ALA A 156 3.74 10.47 0.79
C ALA A 156 4.05 9.09 1.39
N LEU A 157 2.99 8.29 1.64
CA LEU A 157 3.05 6.94 2.18
C LEU A 157 2.47 5.95 1.19
N VAL A 158 3.17 4.84 0.94
CA VAL A 158 2.65 3.72 0.13
C VAL A 158 2.62 2.46 0.98
N VAL A 159 1.49 1.77 0.97
CA VAL A 159 1.26 0.55 1.75
C VAL A 159 0.96 -0.60 0.78
N PHE A 160 1.75 -1.67 0.89
CA PHE A 160 1.62 -2.89 0.08
C PHE A 160 1.33 -4.09 0.97
N ASP A 161 0.17 -4.73 0.79
CA ASP A 161 -0.19 -5.93 1.53
C ASP A 161 0.14 -7.18 0.70
N GLU A 162 1.20 -7.89 1.08
CA GLU A 162 1.74 -9.09 0.40
C GLU A 162 1.92 -8.91 -1.13
N PRO A 163 2.71 -7.90 -1.57
CA PRO A 163 2.77 -7.51 -2.99
C PRO A 163 3.36 -8.56 -3.93
N THR A 164 4.02 -9.56 -3.41
CA THR A 164 4.70 -10.65 -4.15
C THR A 164 3.91 -11.95 -4.16
N ASN A 165 2.77 -12.00 -3.46
CA ASN A 165 1.99 -13.22 -3.32
C ASN A 165 1.47 -13.73 -4.67
N GLY A 166 1.68 -15.04 -4.94
CA GLY A 166 1.21 -15.69 -6.18
C GLY A 166 2.01 -15.38 -7.44
N LEU A 167 3.18 -14.73 -7.31
CA LEU A 167 4.08 -14.42 -8.41
C LEU A 167 5.19 -15.48 -8.54
N ASP A 168 5.71 -15.63 -9.74
CA ASP A 168 6.91 -16.45 -9.98
C ASP A 168 8.19 -15.74 -9.50
N PRO A 169 9.32 -16.48 -9.29
CA PRO A 169 10.54 -15.90 -8.73
C PRO A 169 11.11 -14.71 -9.52
N THR A 170 10.96 -14.69 -10.83
CA THR A 170 11.44 -13.57 -11.66
C THR A 170 10.58 -12.33 -11.44
N GLN A 171 9.27 -12.51 -11.45
CA GLN A 171 8.31 -11.43 -11.18
C GLN A 171 8.47 -10.86 -9.76
N ILE A 172 8.74 -11.71 -8.74
CA ILE A 172 9.05 -11.28 -7.38
C ILE A 172 10.21 -10.29 -7.39
N LEU A 173 11.34 -10.64 -7.98
CA LEU A 173 12.52 -9.76 -8.04
C LEU A 173 12.21 -8.42 -8.72
N GLU A 174 11.45 -8.45 -9.81
CA GLU A 174 11.05 -7.23 -10.53
C GLU A 174 10.14 -6.33 -9.68
N ILE A 175 9.19 -6.90 -8.94
CA ILE A 175 8.32 -6.15 -8.02
C ILE A 175 9.13 -5.57 -6.86
N LEU A 176 10.06 -6.33 -6.26
CA LEU A 176 10.92 -5.84 -5.19
C LEU A 176 11.79 -4.66 -5.66
N HIS A 177 12.37 -4.73 -6.86
CA HIS A 177 13.12 -3.61 -7.45
C HIS A 177 12.22 -2.38 -7.69
N LEU A 178 10.98 -2.59 -8.16
CA LEU A 178 10.01 -1.51 -8.33
C LEU A 178 9.70 -0.84 -6.98
N ILE A 179 9.45 -1.62 -5.94
CA ILE A 179 9.19 -1.10 -4.58
C ILE A 179 10.40 -0.31 -4.05
N GLN A 180 11.62 -0.82 -4.22
CA GLN A 180 12.84 -0.09 -3.86
C GLN A 180 12.97 1.24 -4.61
N SER A 181 12.60 1.27 -5.89
CA SER A 181 12.61 2.51 -6.68
C SER A 181 11.60 3.55 -6.14
N ILE A 182 10.43 3.10 -5.70
CA ILE A 182 9.38 3.94 -5.10
C ILE A 182 9.86 4.51 -3.76
N ALA A 183 10.54 3.70 -2.95
CA ALA A 183 11.01 4.07 -1.62
C ALA A 183 12.09 5.16 -1.61
N LYS A 184 12.79 5.40 -2.74
CA LYS A 184 13.74 6.51 -2.87
C LYS A 184 13.09 7.89 -2.66
N GLU A 185 11.80 8.00 -2.93
CA GLU A 185 11.06 9.27 -2.89
C GLU A 185 9.95 9.28 -1.84
N ARG A 186 9.55 8.10 -1.33
CA ARG A 186 8.36 7.93 -0.49
C ARG A 186 8.62 6.96 0.65
N THR A 187 7.83 7.06 1.71
CA THR A 187 7.81 6.03 2.73
C THR A 187 7.02 4.83 2.23
N VAL A 188 7.56 3.63 2.39
CA VAL A 188 6.90 2.39 1.99
C VAL A 188 6.72 1.50 3.20
N ILE A 189 5.52 0.97 3.37
CA ILE A 189 5.21 -0.12 4.31
C ILE A 189 4.80 -1.32 3.47
N LEU A 190 5.38 -2.47 3.74
CA LEU A 190 4.95 -3.71 3.11
C LEU A 190 4.75 -4.82 4.14
N SER A 191 3.70 -5.61 3.96
CA SER A 191 3.55 -6.87 4.68
C SER A 191 4.14 -8.02 3.87
N THR A 192 4.73 -8.95 4.55
CA THR A 192 5.12 -10.24 3.99
C THR A 192 5.26 -11.28 5.11
N HIS A 193 5.14 -12.54 4.75
CA HIS A 193 5.47 -13.66 5.63
C HIS A 193 6.81 -14.31 5.25
N ILE A 194 7.51 -13.73 4.25
CA ILE A 194 8.77 -14.26 3.69
C ILE A 194 9.95 -13.47 4.24
N LEU A 195 10.70 -14.08 5.15
CA LEU A 195 11.81 -13.43 5.85
C LEU A 195 12.93 -12.96 4.89
N THR A 196 13.19 -13.71 3.82
CA THR A 196 14.22 -13.35 2.83
C THR A 196 13.90 -12.06 2.08
N GLU A 197 12.62 -11.77 1.81
CA GLU A 197 12.21 -10.51 1.18
C GLU A 197 12.46 -9.32 2.11
N VAL A 198 12.12 -9.48 3.38
CA VAL A 198 12.31 -8.44 4.40
C VAL A 198 13.78 -8.08 4.55
N HIS A 199 14.65 -9.09 4.68
CA HIS A 199 16.09 -8.87 4.78
C HIS A 199 16.71 -8.22 3.55
N ALA A 200 16.15 -8.50 2.36
CA ALA A 200 16.70 -7.97 1.11
C ALA A 200 16.40 -6.49 0.89
N MET A 201 15.34 -5.94 1.51
CA MET A 201 14.86 -4.62 1.14
C MET A 201 14.40 -3.69 2.26
N CYS A 202 14.09 -4.21 3.45
CA CYS A 202 13.54 -3.37 4.52
C CYS A 202 14.64 -2.74 5.36
N ASP A 203 14.51 -1.44 5.63
CA ASP A 203 15.39 -0.70 6.56
C ASP A 203 15.01 -1.00 8.02
N HIS A 204 13.70 -1.24 8.26
CA HIS A 204 13.15 -1.53 9.59
C HIS A 204 12.12 -2.64 9.48
N ILE A 205 11.99 -3.43 10.54
CA ILE A 205 11.07 -4.56 10.62
C ILE A 205 10.23 -4.43 11.88
N PHE A 206 8.90 -4.45 11.72
CA PHE A 206 7.94 -4.65 12.79
C PHE A 206 7.46 -6.10 12.74
N MET A 207 7.52 -6.78 13.86
CA MET A 207 7.01 -8.15 13.97
C MET A 207 5.66 -8.10 14.67
N ILE A 208 4.66 -8.76 14.08
CA ILE A 208 3.36 -8.97 14.73
C ILE A 208 3.18 -10.46 14.95
N GLU A 209 2.92 -10.82 16.19
CA GLU A 209 2.61 -12.18 16.62
C GLU A 209 1.34 -12.16 17.47
N GLN A 210 0.35 -13.00 17.11
CA GLN A 210 -0.92 -13.16 17.84
C GLN A 210 -1.64 -11.82 18.15
N GLY A 211 -1.54 -10.85 17.22
CA GLY A 211 -2.20 -9.55 17.37
C GLY A 211 -1.48 -8.55 18.28
N GLN A 212 -0.21 -8.80 18.59
CA GLN A 212 0.65 -7.92 19.40
C GLN A 212 1.96 -7.61 18.69
#